data_e3e8ebd4c0751e38ef4df2d329737383
#
_entry.id   e3e8ebd4c0751e38ef4df2d329737383
#
_cell.length_a   1.000
_cell.length_b   1.000
_cell.length_c   1.000
_cell.angle_alpha   90.00
_cell.angle_beta   90.00
_cell.angle_gamma   90.00
#
_symmetry.space_group_name_H-M   'P 1'
#
loop_
_entity.id
_entity.type
_entity.pdbx_description
1 polymer ?
#
loop_
_entity_poly.entity_id
_entity_poly.type
_entity_poly.pdbx_seq_one_letter_code
_entity_poly.pdbx_strand_id
1 'polypeptide(L)'
;MRDLLTALAGAVILILVAALAVPPFIDWPAHRAFVDATVSRSLGLTVRTEGRIDVRLLPSPRLRLDRLHLGDDAGKPALDLRFVKAELGLTPLLSGAVRFTETRIGRAEIKLPVTEGDALVVPAGLGETLRGRDLAVEDLHVQQLLLTTFVPSTGRTDQFYAEAVQVQAPALVGPWRVSGSSGGLPFTLVSG
;
A
#
# COMPACT_ATOMS: atom_id res chain seq x y z
N MET A 1 -35.94 -14.89 -24.60
CA MET A 1 -34.61 -14.24 -24.68
C MET A 1 -34.63 -12.77 -24.21
N ARG A 2 -35.62 -11.94 -24.63
CA ARG A 2 -35.72 -10.52 -24.21
C ARG A 2 -35.84 -10.38 -22.70
N ASP A 3 -36.65 -11.18 -22.03
CA ASP A 3 -36.88 -11.11 -20.59
C ASP A 3 -35.65 -11.49 -19.78
N LEU A 4 -34.84 -12.44 -20.28
CA LEU A 4 -33.59 -12.85 -19.67
C LEU A 4 -32.53 -11.72 -19.75
N LEU A 5 -32.46 -11.05 -20.92
CA LEU A 5 -31.57 -9.88 -21.08
C LEU A 5 -32.00 -8.70 -20.21
N THR A 6 -33.30 -8.44 -20.07
CA THR A 6 -33.83 -7.39 -19.21
C THR A 6 -33.56 -7.69 -17.74
N ALA A 7 -33.74 -8.95 -17.31
CA ALA A 7 -33.44 -9.37 -15.94
C ALA A 7 -31.94 -9.27 -15.64
N LEU A 8 -31.08 -9.68 -16.58
CA LEU A 8 -29.61 -9.56 -16.44
C LEU A 8 -29.19 -8.08 -16.36
N ALA A 9 -29.72 -7.23 -17.25
CA ALA A 9 -29.45 -5.79 -17.23
C ALA A 9 -29.90 -5.16 -15.89
N GLY A 10 -31.10 -5.52 -15.42
CA GLY A 10 -31.59 -5.08 -14.10
C GLY A 10 -30.72 -5.52 -12.94
N ALA A 11 -30.25 -6.78 -12.95
CA ALA A 11 -29.33 -7.30 -11.95
C ALA A 11 -27.98 -6.55 -11.95
N VAL A 12 -27.42 -6.29 -13.14
CA VAL A 12 -26.16 -5.53 -13.26
C VAL A 12 -26.33 -4.11 -12.74
N ILE A 13 -27.43 -3.42 -13.10
CA ILE A 13 -27.71 -2.07 -12.58
C ILE A 13 -27.85 -2.08 -11.06
N LEU A 14 -28.56 -3.06 -10.49
CA LEU A 14 -28.73 -3.19 -9.05
C LEU A 14 -27.40 -3.39 -8.34
N ILE A 15 -26.52 -4.25 -8.87
CA ILE A 15 -25.18 -4.49 -8.34
C ILE A 15 -24.33 -3.23 -8.41
N LEU A 16 -24.37 -2.49 -9.52
CA LEU A 16 -23.64 -1.23 -9.66
C LEU A 16 -24.14 -0.17 -8.69
N VAL A 17 -25.45 -0.03 -8.53
CA VAL A 17 -26.05 0.91 -7.56
C VAL A 17 -25.66 0.51 -6.12
N ALA A 18 -25.72 -0.78 -5.79
CA ALA A 18 -25.30 -1.26 -4.48
C ALA A 18 -23.80 -1.01 -4.23
N ALA A 19 -22.94 -1.29 -5.21
CA ALA A 19 -21.50 -1.05 -5.12
C ALA A 19 -21.15 0.45 -5.00
N LEU A 20 -22.00 1.34 -5.50
CA LEU A 20 -21.85 2.78 -5.35
C LEU A 20 -22.41 3.30 -4.01
N ALA A 21 -23.58 2.82 -3.63
CA ALA A 21 -24.33 3.34 -2.48
C ALA A 21 -23.89 2.71 -1.15
N VAL A 22 -23.62 1.39 -1.11
CA VAL A 22 -23.39 0.68 0.16
C VAL A 22 -22.08 1.07 0.88
N PRO A 23 -20.90 1.17 0.21
CA PRO A 23 -19.64 1.43 0.90
C PRO A 23 -19.60 2.68 1.77
N PRO A 24 -20.20 3.83 1.38
CA PRO A 24 -20.23 5.02 2.21
C PRO A 24 -21.01 4.87 3.51
N PHE A 25 -21.96 3.91 3.57
CA PHE A 25 -22.80 3.66 4.74
C PHE A 25 -22.25 2.55 5.64
N ILE A 26 -21.19 1.87 5.23
CA ILE A 26 -20.50 0.89 6.09
C ILE A 26 -19.67 1.66 7.12
N ASP A 27 -19.89 1.34 8.39
CA ASP A 27 -19.00 1.81 9.47
C ASP A 27 -17.69 1.01 9.45
N TRP A 28 -16.77 1.43 8.58
CA TRP A 28 -15.46 0.80 8.43
C TRP A 28 -14.65 0.76 9.71
N PRO A 29 -14.66 1.82 10.57
CA PRO A 29 -14.09 1.77 11.90
C PRO A 29 -14.56 0.62 12.77
N ALA A 30 -15.84 0.27 12.71
CA ALA A 30 -16.40 -0.87 13.47
C ALA A 30 -15.90 -2.23 12.93
N HIS A 31 -15.55 -2.32 11.65
CA HIS A 31 -15.04 -3.54 11.00
C HIS A 31 -13.52 -3.60 10.93
N ARG A 32 -12.81 -2.65 11.55
CA ARG A 32 -11.35 -2.51 11.52
C ARG A 32 -10.63 -3.81 11.89
N ALA A 33 -11.01 -4.46 12.99
CA ALA A 33 -10.37 -5.70 13.43
C ALA A 33 -10.43 -6.80 12.38
N PHE A 34 -11.51 -6.89 11.62
CA PHE A 34 -11.65 -7.84 10.52
C PHE A 34 -10.74 -7.48 9.34
N VAL A 35 -10.67 -6.19 8.97
CA VAL A 35 -9.80 -5.69 7.91
C VAL A 35 -8.33 -5.94 8.28
N ASP A 36 -7.91 -5.52 9.48
CA ASP A 36 -6.55 -5.69 9.98
C ASP A 36 -6.15 -7.17 10.02
N ALA A 37 -7.02 -8.04 10.54
CA ALA A 37 -6.77 -9.48 10.59
C ALA A 37 -6.68 -10.12 9.20
N THR A 38 -7.51 -9.67 8.25
CA THR A 38 -7.51 -10.20 6.88
C THR A 38 -6.26 -9.77 6.14
N VAL A 39 -5.87 -8.51 6.23
CA VAL A 39 -4.66 -7.97 5.60
C VAL A 39 -3.41 -8.56 6.26
N SER A 40 -3.38 -8.68 7.59
CA SER A 40 -2.28 -9.32 8.32
C SER A 40 -2.04 -10.74 7.87
N ARG A 41 -3.10 -11.54 7.74
CA ARG A 41 -2.98 -12.93 7.23
C ARG A 41 -2.49 -12.98 5.78
N SER A 42 -2.92 -12.01 4.98
CA SER A 42 -2.53 -11.93 3.56
C SER A 42 -1.08 -11.52 3.37
N LEU A 43 -0.54 -10.66 4.23
CA LEU A 43 0.82 -10.13 4.11
C LEU A 43 1.83 -10.90 4.98
N GLY A 44 1.37 -11.72 5.92
CA GLY A 44 2.26 -12.37 6.90
C GLY A 44 2.91 -11.39 7.89
N LEU A 45 2.37 -10.17 8.00
CA LEU A 45 2.85 -9.10 8.88
C LEU A 45 1.72 -8.61 9.76
N THR A 46 2.05 -8.11 10.95
CA THR A 46 1.07 -7.43 11.78
C THR A 46 0.64 -6.14 11.11
N VAL A 47 -0.65 -5.97 10.90
CA VAL A 47 -1.24 -4.77 10.29
C VAL A 47 -2.18 -4.14 11.32
N ARG A 48 -2.04 -2.83 11.51
CA ARG A 48 -2.93 -2.01 12.34
C ARG A 48 -3.29 -0.74 11.60
N THR A 49 -4.57 -0.47 11.52
CA THR A 49 -5.09 0.78 10.97
C THR A 49 -5.63 1.65 12.10
N GLU A 50 -5.39 2.96 12.05
CA GLU A 50 -5.88 3.93 13.01
C GLU A 50 -6.52 5.13 12.30
N GLY A 51 -7.45 5.78 12.99
CA GLY A 51 -8.17 6.93 12.45
C GLY A 51 -9.31 6.53 11.50
N ARG A 52 -9.55 7.32 10.48
CA ARG A 52 -10.62 7.09 9.51
C ARG A 52 -10.20 6.10 8.45
N ILE A 53 -11.16 5.28 8.05
CA ILE A 53 -11.08 4.42 6.86
C ILE A 53 -12.24 4.83 5.96
N ASP A 54 -11.96 5.29 4.76
CA ASP A 54 -12.96 5.63 3.74
C ASP A 54 -12.67 4.78 2.50
N VAL A 55 -13.64 3.97 2.12
CA VAL A 55 -13.57 3.09 0.95
C VAL A 55 -14.69 3.46 0.00
N ARG A 56 -14.36 3.71 -1.25
CA ARG A 56 -15.30 3.92 -2.34
C ARG A 56 -14.96 2.97 -3.47
N LEU A 57 -15.96 2.35 -4.05
CA LEU A 57 -15.74 1.38 -5.14
C LEU A 57 -15.96 2.00 -6.53
N LEU A 58 -16.85 2.97 -6.67
CA LEU A 58 -17.19 3.57 -7.95
C LEU A 58 -17.11 5.10 -7.89
N PRO A 59 -16.82 5.81 -8.98
CA PRO A 59 -16.47 5.29 -10.32
C PRO A 59 -15.07 4.64 -10.38
N SER A 60 -14.14 5.06 -9.51
CA SER A 60 -12.80 4.49 -9.35
C SER A 60 -12.65 3.98 -7.93
N PRO A 61 -12.24 2.73 -7.71
CA PRO A 61 -11.99 2.23 -6.38
C PRO A 61 -10.92 3.07 -5.67
N ARG A 62 -11.28 3.58 -4.50
CA ARG A 62 -10.42 4.46 -3.69
C ARG A 62 -10.41 4.01 -2.25
N LEU A 63 -9.24 4.04 -1.67
CA LEU A 63 -9.00 3.80 -0.25
C LEU A 63 -8.32 5.03 0.36
N ARG A 64 -8.85 5.50 1.49
CA ARG A 64 -8.21 6.53 2.31
C ARG A 64 -8.06 6.01 3.72
N LEU A 65 -6.84 6.15 4.23
CA LEU A 65 -6.48 5.76 5.60
C LEU A 65 -5.76 6.93 6.26
N ASP A 66 -6.11 7.24 7.51
CA ASP A 66 -5.38 8.25 8.26
C ASP A 66 -4.02 7.72 8.69
N ARG A 67 -3.96 6.47 9.21
CA ARG A 67 -2.72 5.80 9.57
C ARG A 67 -2.79 4.31 9.28
N LEU A 68 -1.69 3.79 8.76
CA LEU A 68 -1.45 2.36 8.54
C LEU A 68 -0.08 1.99 9.12
N HIS A 69 -0.08 1.08 10.08
CA HIS A 69 1.13 0.51 10.65
C HIS A 69 1.29 -0.93 10.21
N LEU A 70 2.47 -1.28 9.71
CA LEU A 70 2.84 -2.62 9.26
C LEU A 70 4.09 -3.07 10.00
N GLY A 71 4.09 -4.29 10.51
CA GLY A 71 5.24 -4.89 11.19
C GLY A 71 5.17 -4.77 12.71
N ASP A 72 6.31 -4.97 13.36
CA ASP A 72 6.45 -4.96 14.82
C ASP A 72 7.60 -4.04 15.21
N ASP A 73 7.38 -3.14 16.18
CA ASP A 73 8.39 -2.18 16.63
C ASP A 73 9.57 -2.82 17.40
N ALA A 74 9.48 -4.07 17.75
CA ALA A 74 10.48 -4.78 18.57
C ALA A 74 11.70 -5.27 17.75
N GLY A 75 12.41 -4.36 17.07
CA GLY A 75 13.64 -4.68 16.34
C GLY A 75 13.44 -5.44 15.03
N LYS A 76 12.21 -5.40 14.48
CA LYS A 76 11.82 -5.94 13.19
C LYS A 76 11.51 -4.82 12.21
N PRO A 77 11.44 -5.13 10.90
CA PRO A 77 11.00 -4.15 9.92
C PRO A 77 9.63 -3.60 10.28
N ALA A 78 9.51 -2.29 10.28
CA ALA A 78 8.25 -1.60 10.53
C ALA A 78 8.05 -0.50 9.49
N LEU A 79 6.78 -0.28 9.14
CA LEU A 79 6.35 0.76 8.22
C LEU A 79 5.17 1.49 8.82
N ASP A 80 5.30 2.78 9.10
CA ASP A 80 4.22 3.67 9.52
C ASP A 80 3.89 4.65 8.40
N LEU A 81 2.67 4.57 7.89
CA LEU A 81 2.18 5.42 6.82
C LEU A 81 1.06 6.31 7.35
N ARG A 82 1.11 7.59 7.02
CA ARG A 82 0.08 8.57 7.39
C ARG A 82 -0.50 9.26 6.17
N PHE A 83 -1.80 9.50 6.21
CA PHE A 83 -2.57 10.15 5.15
C PHE A 83 -2.44 9.42 3.82
N VAL A 84 -2.71 8.12 3.84
CA VAL A 84 -2.68 7.27 2.65
C VAL A 84 -3.93 7.49 1.81
N LYS A 85 -3.75 7.75 0.53
CA LYS A 85 -4.81 7.78 -0.49
C LYS A 85 -4.35 6.88 -1.62
N ALA A 86 -5.09 5.83 -1.88
CA ALA A 86 -4.78 4.88 -2.94
C ALA A 86 -5.96 4.78 -3.91
N GLU A 87 -5.68 4.83 -5.19
CA GLU A 87 -6.64 4.54 -6.27
C GLU A 87 -6.24 3.22 -6.92
N LEU A 88 -7.23 2.40 -7.23
CA LEU A 88 -7.01 1.11 -7.85
C LEU A 88 -7.68 1.07 -9.23
N GLY A 89 -7.06 0.36 -10.16
CA GLY A 89 -7.62 0.10 -11.47
C GLY A 89 -8.83 -0.84 -11.37
N LEU A 90 -10.00 -0.41 -11.84
CA LEU A 90 -11.20 -1.23 -11.80
C LEU A 90 -11.07 -2.48 -12.70
N THR A 91 -10.57 -2.31 -13.93
CA THR A 91 -10.41 -3.41 -14.88
C THR A 91 -9.47 -4.52 -14.36
N PRO A 92 -8.29 -4.22 -13.82
CA PRO A 92 -7.44 -5.23 -13.16
C PRO A 92 -8.13 -5.95 -12.00
N LEU A 93 -8.88 -5.22 -11.16
CA LEU A 93 -9.61 -5.83 -10.05
C LEU A 93 -10.63 -6.87 -10.49
N LEU A 94 -11.32 -6.65 -11.61
CA LEU A 94 -12.28 -7.60 -12.17
C LEU A 94 -11.61 -8.90 -12.67
N SER A 95 -10.33 -8.85 -13.01
CA SER A 95 -9.51 -10.01 -13.39
C SER A 95 -8.73 -10.62 -12.22
N GLY A 96 -8.91 -10.11 -11.00
CA GLY A 96 -8.22 -10.57 -9.79
C GLY A 96 -6.81 -10.00 -9.60
N ALA A 97 -6.37 -9.08 -10.45
CA ALA A 97 -5.11 -8.36 -10.31
C ALA A 97 -5.31 -7.07 -9.48
N VAL A 98 -4.34 -6.73 -8.62
CA VAL A 98 -4.38 -5.50 -7.83
C VAL A 98 -3.37 -4.52 -8.41
N ARG A 99 -3.87 -3.47 -9.05
CA ARG A 99 -3.04 -2.42 -9.63
C ARG A 99 -3.37 -1.08 -8.99
N PHE A 100 -2.39 -0.52 -8.30
CA PHE A 100 -2.47 0.83 -7.77
C PHE A 100 -2.09 1.81 -8.88
N THR A 101 -3.06 2.56 -9.37
CA THR A 101 -2.87 3.54 -10.46
C THR A 101 -2.27 4.83 -9.92
N GLU A 102 -2.74 5.28 -8.77
CA GLU A 102 -2.20 6.44 -8.08
C GLU A 102 -2.22 6.20 -6.58
N THR A 103 -1.09 6.39 -5.92
CA THR A 103 -0.99 6.32 -4.46
C THR A 103 -0.27 7.55 -3.93
N ARG A 104 -0.89 8.23 -3.00
CA ARG A 104 -0.32 9.39 -2.30
C ARG A 104 -0.23 9.12 -0.82
N ILE A 105 0.94 9.35 -0.27
CA ILE A 105 1.23 9.19 1.15
C ILE A 105 1.78 10.52 1.67
N GLY A 106 1.15 11.08 2.72
CA GLY A 106 1.63 12.32 3.33
C GLY A 106 2.96 12.10 4.04
N ARG A 107 3.08 11.05 4.84
CA ARG A 107 4.31 10.70 5.55
C ARG A 107 4.50 9.19 5.59
N ALA A 108 5.72 8.76 5.29
CA ALA A 108 6.16 7.37 5.42
C ALA A 108 7.38 7.31 6.33
N GLU A 109 7.30 6.51 7.38
CA GLU A 109 8.41 6.18 8.26
C GLU A 109 8.71 4.69 8.09
N ILE A 110 9.90 4.37 7.58
CA ILE A 110 10.33 3.00 7.28
C ILE A 110 11.49 2.67 8.20
N LYS A 111 11.36 1.60 8.97
CA LYS A 111 12.45 1.06 9.79
C LYS A 111 12.88 -0.29 9.23
N LEU A 112 14.14 -0.40 8.85
CA LEU A 112 14.69 -1.62 8.25
C LEU A 112 15.93 -2.09 9.01
N PRO A 113 15.97 -3.37 9.40
CA PRO A 113 17.19 -3.95 9.91
C PRO A 113 18.19 -4.14 8.76
N VAL A 114 19.46 -3.85 9.05
CA VAL A 114 20.58 -4.11 8.16
C VAL A 114 21.63 -4.97 8.86
N THR A 115 22.41 -5.69 8.08
CA THR A 115 23.59 -6.40 8.58
C THR A 115 24.73 -5.42 8.88
N GLU A 116 25.80 -5.89 9.52
CA GLU A 116 27.01 -5.09 9.76
C GLU A 116 27.67 -4.59 8.46
N GLY A 117 27.43 -5.27 7.35
CA GLY A 117 27.87 -4.89 6.01
C GLY A 117 26.85 -4.03 5.23
N ASP A 118 25.90 -3.42 5.91
CA ASP A 118 24.85 -2.54 5.36
C ASP A 118 23.90 -3.23 4.34
N ALA A 119 23.85 -4.57 4.33
CA ALA A 119 22.90 -5.31 3.52
C ALA A 119 21.52 -5.33 4.20
N LEU A 120 20.48 -5.03 3.45
CA LEU A 120 19.08 -5.05 3.94
C LEU A 120 18.67 -6.46 4.34
N VAL A 121 18.11 -6.59 5.54
CA VAL A 121 17.49 -7.84 6.00
C VAL A 121 16.01 -7.79 5.63
N VAL A 122 15.65 -8.45 4.53
CA VAL A 122 14.25 -8.58 4.12
C VAL A 122 13.59 -9.68 4.96
N PRO A 123 12.41 -9.44 5.58
CA PRO A 123 11.72 -10.48 6.33
C PRO A 123 11.42 -11.70 5.46
N ALA A 124 11.72 -12.89 6.01
CA ALA A 124 11.33 -14.14 5.37
C ALA A 124 9.79 -14.16 5.24
N GLY A 125 9.30 -14.42 4.04
CA GLY A 125 7.87 -14.46 3.73
C GLY A 125 7.32 -13.20 3.06
N LEU A 126 7.84 -12.00 3.31
CA LEU A 126 7.38 -10.80 2.61
C LEU A 126 7.67 -10.89 1.10
N GLY A 127 8.88 -11.33 0.74
CA GLY A 127 9.27 -11.52 -0.65
C GLY A 127 8.46 -12.61 -1.36
N GLU A 128 8.12 -13.70 -0.67
CA GLU A 128 7.31 -14.79 -1.23
C GLU A 128 5.84 -14.38 -1.39
N THR A 129 5.28 -13.71 -0.38
CA THR A 129 3.90 -13.21 -0.42
C THR A 129 3.70 -12.20 -1.54
N LEU A 130 4.70 -11.38 -1.83
CA LEU A 130 4.63 -10.36 -2.89
C LEU A 130 4.92 -10.94 -4.28
N ARG A 131 5.81 -11.95 -4.40
CA ARG A 131 6.13 -12.58 -5.69
C ARG A 131 4.96 -13.34 -6.32
N GLY A 132 4.04 -13.86 -5.49
CA GLY A 132 2.86 -14.61 -5.96
C GLY A 132 1.68 -13.73 -6.38
N ARG A 133 1.80 -12.41 -6.28
CA ARG A 133 0.71 -11.47 -6.57
C ARG A 133 1.07 -10.55 -7.72
N ASP A 134 0.12 -10.39 -8.63
CA ASP A 134 0.21 -9.39 -9.70
C ASP A 134 -0.13 -8.00 -9.12
N LEU A 135 0.83 -7.47 -8.33
CA LEU A 135 0.78 -6.16 -7.72
C LEU A 135 1.63 -5.21 -8.55
N ALA A 136 1.04 -4.14 -9.04
CA ALA A 136 1.74 -3.06 -9.72
C ALA A 136 1.45 -1.74 -9.01
N VAL A 137 2.47 -0.88 -8.91
CA VAL A 137 2.36 0.48 -8.40
C VAL A 137 2.83 1.40 -9.53
N GLU A 138 1.87 2.02 -10.24
CA GLU A 138 2.18 2.83 -11.39
C GLU A 138 2.76 4.18 -10.98
N ASP A 139 2.17 4.80 -9.97
CA ASP A 139 2.59 6.11 -9.48
C ASP A 139 2.36 6.22 -7.96
N LEU A 140 3.46 6.25 -7.21
CA LEU A 140 3.46 6.42 -5.77
C LEU A 140 4.18 7.71 -5.40
N HIS A 141 3.45 8.64 -4.79
CA HIS A 141 3.98 9.87 -4.26
C HIS A 141 4.03 9.85 -2.74
N VAL A 142 5.20 10.10 -2.18
CA VAL A 142 5.41 10.27 -0.73
C VAL A 142 5.90 11.68 -0.48
N GLN A 143 5.13 12.48 0.28
CA GLN A 143 5.52 13.86 0.55
C GLN A 143 6.74 13.94 1.47
N GLN A 144 6.76 13.12 2.53
CA GLN A 144 7.85 13.05 3.48
C GLN A 144 8.20 11.58 3.73
N LEU A 145 9.45 11.22 3.53
CA LEU A 145 9.99 9.88 3.77
C LEU A 145 11.08 9.98 4.84
N LEU A 146 10.92 9.21 5.92
CA LEU A 146 11.98 8.94 6.89
C LEU A 146 12.34 7.46 6.81
N LEU A 147 13.52 7.17 6.31
CA LEU A 147 14.09 5.83 6.32
C LEU A 147 15.07 5.73 7.50
N THR A 148 14.82 4.81 8.39
CA THR A 148 15.70 4.49 9.52
C THR A 148 16.23 3.08 9.30
N THR A 149 17.53 2.94 9.16
CA THR A 149 18.20 1.64 9.18
C THR A 149 18.82 1.41 10.55
N PHE A 150 18.82 0.17 11.02
CA PHE A 150 19.41 -0.20 12.28
C PHE A 150 20.12 -1.55 12.21
N VAL A 151 21.25 -1.64 12.88
CA VAL A 151 22.05 -2.88 13.00
C VAL A 151 21.70 -3.52 14.35
N PRO A 152 20.98 -4.64 14.41
CA PRO A 152 20.53 -5.22 15.68
C PRO A 152 21.67 -5.66 16.61
N SER A 153 22.82 -6.07 16.06
CA SER A 153 23.98 -6.52 16.85
C SER A 153 24.73 -5.40 17.58
N THR A 154 24.81 -4.22 16.96
CA THR A 154 25.59 -3.07 17.49
C THR A 154 24.74 -1.95 18.01
N GLY A 155 23.43 -1.91 17.67
CA GLY A 155 22.52 -0.81 17.96
C GLY A 155 22.77 0.45 17.11
N ARG A 156 23.69 0.39 16.10
CA ARG A 156 23.91 1.50 15.17
C ARG A 156 22.62 1.82 14.43
N THR A 157 22.30 3.10 14.36
CA THR A 157 21.10 3.58 13.64
C THR A 157 21.49 4.74 12.75
N ASP A 158 21.10 4.65 11.49
CA ASP A 158 21.29 5.70 10.50
C ASP A 158 19.91 6.15 9.98
N GLN A 159 19.78 7.45 9.70
CA GLN A 159 18.54 8.04 9.23
C GLN A 159 18.76 8.76 7.90
N PHE A 160 17.84 8.52 6.96
CA PHE A 160 17.78 9.21 5.69
C PHE A 160 16.41 9.88 5.55
N TYR A 161 16.41 11.18 5.32
CA TYR A 161 15.22 11.98 5.11
C TYR A 161 15.12 12.41 3.65
N ALA A 162 13.94 12.23 3.07
CA ALA A 162 13.66 12.67 1.72
C ALA A 162 12.26 13.28 1.60
N GLU A 163 12.11 14.17 0.64
CA GLU A 163 10.87 14.87 0.33
C GLU A 163 10.49 14.68 -1.13
N ALA A 164 9.19 14.80 -1.42
CA ALA A 164 8.63 14.70 -2.77
C ALA A 164 9.10 13.43 -3.50
N VAL A 165 9.13 12.30 -2.76
CA VAL A 165 9.58 11.02 -3.32
C VAL A 165 8.51 10.47 -4.25
N GLN A 166 8.92 10.14 -5.47
CA GLN A 166 8.10 9.46 -6.47
C GLN A 166 8.70 8.10 -6.76
N VAL A 167 7.85 7.08 -6.71
CA VAL A 167 8.23 5.69 -7.00
C VAL A 167 7.37 5.16 -8.13
N GLN A 168 8.01 4.62 -9.14
CA GLN A 168 7.39 3.91 -10.26
C GLN A 168 7.89 2.47 -10.25
N ALA A 169 6.98 1.54 -10.05
CA ALA A 169 7.25 0.11 -9.99
C ALA A 169 6.18 -0.64 -10.80
N PRO A 170 6.36 -0.76 -12.13
CA PRO A 170 5.39 -1.46 -12.99
C PRO A 170 5.26 -2.94 -12.62
N ALA A 171 6.24 -3.49 -11.93
CA ALA A 171 6.16 -4.78 -11.24
C ALA A 171 6.94 -4.71 -9.92
N LEU A 172 6.51 -5.44 -8.90
CA LEU A 172 7.20 -5.46 -7.60
C LEU A 172 8.64 -6.02 -7.68
N VAL A 173 8.91 -6.80 -8.70
CA VAL A 173 10.24 -7.41 -8.92
C VAL A 173 11.21 -6.46 -9.65
N GLY A 174 10.71 -5.32 -10.16
CA GLY A 174 11.50 -4.32 -10.91
C GLY A 174 11.09 -4.24 -12.38
N PRO A 175 11.66 -3.32 -13.17
CA PRO A 175 12.58 -2.26 -12.74
C PRO A 175 11.91 -1.18 -11.88
N TRP A 176 12.64 -0.62 -10.94
CA TRP A 176 12.14 0.44 -10.08
C TRP A 176 12.81 1.75 -10.39
N ARG A 177 12.03 2.81 -10.44
CA ARG A 177 12.54 4.18 -10.50
C ARG A 177 12.06 4.95 -9.29
N VAL A 178 13.01 5.50 -8.54
CA VAL A 178 12.75 6.32 -7.35
C VAL A 178 13.42 7.67 -7.57
N SER A 179 12.68 8.76 -7.46
CA SER A 179 13.20 10.12 -7.50
C SER A 179 12.65 10.93 -6.33
N GLY A 180 13.37 11.98 -5.95
CA GLY A 180 12.99 12.85 -4.83
C GLY A 180 14.06 13.88 -4.53
N SER A 181 13.96 14.51 -3.36
CA SER A 181 15.00 15.43 -2.86
C SER A 181 15.38 15.07 -1.41
N SER A 182 16.63 15.25 -1.07
CA SER A 182 17.17 15.09 0.27
C SER A 182 18.09 16.27 0.59
N GLY A 183 17.80 17.00 1.67
CA GLY A 183 18.53 18.21 2.01
C GLY A 183 18.53 19.27 0.89
N GLY A 184 17.46 19.33 0.09
CA GLY A 184 17.34 20.25 -1.04
C GLY A 184 18.06 19.79 -2.33
N LEU A 185 18.76 18.65 -2.30
CA LEU A 185 19.44 18.08 -3.46
C LEU A 185 18.57 17.01 -4.11
N PRO A 186 18.30 17.08 -5.43
CA PRO A 186 17.53 16.07 -6.13
C PRO A 186 18.33 14.78 -6.27
N PHE A 187 17.64 13.62 -6.18
CA PHE A 187 18.24 12.33 -6.47
C PHE A 187 17.34 11.49 -7.38
N THR A 188 17.93 10.56 -8.10
CA THR A 188 17.22 9.54 -8.87
C THR A 188 17.96 8.21 -8.75
N LEU A 189 17.23 7.17 -8.37
CA LEU A 189 17.71 5.80 -8.28
C LEU A 189 16.94 4.95 -9.29
N VAL A 190 17.65 4.09 -10.00
CA VAL A 190 17.06 3.14 -10.94
C VAL A 190 17.62 1.76 -10.60
N SER A 191 16.72 0.80 -10.39
CA SER A 191 17.08 -0.62 -10.22
C SER A 191 16.54 -1.38 -11.41
N GLY A 192 17.37 -2.15 -12.04
CA GLY A 192 17.06 -3.05 -13.14
C GLY A 192 17.42 -4.47 -12.81
#